data_20b1c943b8713c6a71ed54b8ab86a353
#
_entry.id   20b1c943b8713c6a71ed54b8ab86a353
#
_cell.length_a   1.000
_cell.length_b   1.000
_cell.length_c   1.000
_cell.angle_alpha   90.00
_cell.angle_beta   90.00
_cell.angle_gamma   90.00
#
_symmetry.space_group_name_H-M   'P 1'
#
loop_
_entity.id
_entity.type
_entity.pdbx_description
1 polymer ?
#
loop_
_entity_poly.entity_id
_entity_poly.type
_entity_poly.pdbx_seq_one_letter_code
_entity_poly.pdbx_strand_id
1 'polypeptide(L)'
;MKRNLPIILGNLCGMLLPLLLVAATFTGCAKHSSEDTPDPVPIRLYTGIHTRAAVDAFDATPVCIACGTSSGLYTTTWDGIATANEITLTPVRYYPEDGTSLYLRGYYPPVPMAADGTLTFTLTGDEDLLLSGEQNGSLSSPFTSDSKGTLIYNHLLTKLSFAIHLEGDDIPSLRVRSLHLNGLAGQVTLALQTGALSYGDATVPVPI
;
A
#
# COMPACT_ATOMS: atom_id res chain seq x y z
N MET A 1 34.50 -82.55 -0.14
CA MET A 1 33.62 -83.76 -0.08
C MET A 1 32.37 -83.35 -0.81
N LYS A 2 32.17 -83.77 -2.13
CA LYS A 2 31.47 -84.89 -2.65
C LYS A 2 30.11 -85.09 -1.95
N ARG A 3 28.94 -84.96 -2.58
CA ARG A 3 28.33 -85.78 -3.66
C ARG A 3 26.98 -85.15 -3.98
N ASN A 4 26.67 -84.90 -5.19
CA ASN A 4 25.97 -85.77 -6.20
C ASN A 4 24.42 -85.67 -6.15
N LEU A 5 23.92 -85.25 -7.28
CA LEU A 5 22.63 -85.41 -7.99
C LEU A 5 21.98 -86.80 -7.85
N PRO A 6 20.66 -86.94 -8.06
CA PRO A 6 20.24 -87.18 -9.45
C PRO A 6 18.89 -86.55 -9.86
N ILE A 7 18.80 -86.42 -11.16
CA ILE A 7 17.76 -86.12 -12.09
C ILE A 7 16.69 -87.28 -12.03
N ILE A 8 15.40 -86.98 -12.06
CA ILE A 8 14.39 -87.85 -12.64
C ILE A 8 13.53 -87.02 -13.60
N LEU A 9 13.58 -87.42 -14.82
CA LEU A 9 12.78 -87.07 -15.97
C LEU A 9 11.43 -87.78 -15.89
N GLY A 10 10.35 -87.14 -16.21
CA GLY A 10 9.02 -87.74 -16.32
C GLY A 10 8.11 -86.89 -17.18
N ASN A 11 8.04 -87.28 -18.44
CA ASN A 11 7.10 -86.82 -19.45
C ASN A 11 5.64 -87.11 -19.06
N LEU A 12 4.68 -86.26 -19.44
CA LEU A 12 3.69 -86.55 -20.47
C LEU A 12 2.51 -85.57 -20.47
N CYS A 13 2.37 -84.97 -21.62
CA CYS A 13 1.14 -84.89 -22.43
C CYS A 13 -0.11 -84.15 -21.87
N GLY A 14 -0.46 -83.05 -22.54
CA GLY A 14 -1.82 -82.86 -23.04
C GLY A 14 -2.71 -81.88 -22.26
N MET A 15 -2.91 -80.75 -22.77
CA MET A 15 -4.19 -80.26 -23.25
C MET A 15 -4.14 -78.74 -23.45
N LEU A 16 -4.34 -78.32 -24.66
CA LEU A 16 -4.60 -76.98 -25.08
C LEU A 16 -5.81 -76.37 -24.37
N LEU A 17 -5.63 -75.19 -23.76
CA LEU A 17 -6.73 -74.29 -23.51
C LEU A 17 -6.18 -72.88 -23.66
N PRO A 18 -6.67 -72.00 -24.60
CA PRO A 18 -6.19 -70.64 -24.74
C PRO A 18 -6.82 -69.85 -23.62
N LEU A 19 -6.01 -69.51 -22.61
CA LEU A 19 -6.38 -68.51 -21.61
C LEU A 19 -6.19 -67.09 -22.17
N LEU A 20 -7.30 -66.45 -22.47
CA LEU A 20 -7.43 -65.08 -22.93
C LEU A 20 -6.86 -64.17 -21.85
N LEU A 21 -5.62 -63.66 -22.04
CA LEU A 21 -4.99 -62.74 -21.16
C LEU A 21 -5.58 -61.32 -21.43
N VAL A 22 -6.61 -60.94 -20.66
CA VAL A 22 -7.10 -59.58 -20.65
C VAL A 22 -6.07 -58.75 -19.92
N ALA A 23 -5.21 -58.06 -20.70
CA ALA A 23 -4.33 -57.01 -20.17
C ALA A 23 -5.20 -55.81 -19.80
N ALA A 24 -5.63 -55.73 -18.53
CA ALA A 24 -6.18 -54.53 -17.98
C ALA A 24 -5.06 -53.48 -17.92
N THR A 25 -4.99 -52.60 -18.92
CA THR A 25 -4.20 -51.38 -18.87
C THR A 25 -4.83 -50.45 -17.84
N PHE A 26 -4.34 -50.49 -16.61
CA PHE A 26 -4.57 -49.43 -15.65
C PHE A 26 -3.90 -48.18 -16.21
N THR A 27 -4.63 -47.38 -16.98
CA THR A 27 -4.29 -45.98 -17.18
C THR A 27 -4.47 -45.28 -15.83
N GLY A 28 -3.42 -45.33 -15.01
CA GLY A 28 -3.32 -44.47 -13.85
C GLY A 28 -3.33 -43.03 -14.36
N CYS A 29 -4.43 -42.32 -14.18
CA CYS A 29 -4.41 -40.88 -14.16
C CYS A 29 -3.39 -40.50 -13.08
N ALA A 30 -2.18 -40.18 -13.51
CA ALA A 30 -1.28 -39.38 -12.69
C ALA A 30 -2.02 -38.05 -12.46
N LYS A 31 -2.63 -37.90 -11.27
CA LYS A 31 -2.99 -36.60 -10.76
C LYS A 31 -1.68 -35.80 -10.80
N HIS A 32 -1.57 -34.95 -11.78
CA HIS A 32 -0.59 -33.89 -11.75
C HIS A 32 -0.98 -33.08 -10.52
N SER A 33 -0.32 -33.31 -9.39
CA SER A 33 -0.33 -32.38 -8.29
C SER A 33 0.41 -31.15 -8.81
N SER A 34 -0.32 -30.25 -9.50
CA SER A 34 0.04 -28.86 -9.48
C SER A 34 0.16 -28.55 -7.99
N GLU A 35 1.34 -28.24 -7.52
CA GLU A 35 1.49 -27.56 -6.25
C GLU A 35 0.53 -26.37 -6.35
N ASP A 36 -0.57 -26.45 -5.61
CA ASP A 36 -1.49 -25.33 -5.44
C ASP A 36 -0.70 -24.26 -4.66
N THR A 37 0.11 -23.49 -5.38
CA THR A 37 0.62 -22.26 -4.85
C THR A 37 -0.62 -21.41 -4.61
N PRO A 38 -0.94 -21.06 -3.36
CA PRO A 38 -2.14 -20.30 -3.07
C PRO A 38 -2.10 -19.00 -3.86
N ASP A 39 -3.22 -18.62 -4.44
CA ASP A 39 -3.33 -17.37 -5.19
C ASP A 39 -2.90 -16.19 -4.32
N PRO A 40 -2.07 -15.26 -4.85
CA PRO A 40 -1.60 -14.12 -4.08
C PRO A 40 -2.79 -13.28 -3.60
N VAL A 41 -2.81 -12.96 -2.30
CA VAL A 41 -3.89 -12.17 -1.68
C VAL A 41 -3.64 -10.68 -1.87
N PRO A 42 -4.50 -9.94 -2.59
CA PRO A 42 -4.31 -8.52 -2.84
C PRO A 42 -4.52 -7.69 -1.56
N ILE A 43 -3.70 -6.65 -1.43
CA ILE A 43 -3.83 -5.66 -0.36
C ILE A 43 -4.96 -4.70 -0.73
N ARG A 44 -5.91 -4.55 0.18
CA ARG A 44 -6.99 -3.55 0.12
C ARG A 44 -6.76 -2.51 1.19
N LEU A 45 -6.77 -1.24 0.83
CA LEU A 45 -6.58 -0.15 1.77
C LEU A 45 -7.84 0.71 1.83
N TYR A 46 -8.12 1.17 3.03
CA TYR A 46 -9.24 2.04 3.33
C TYR A 46 -8.73 3.39 3.80
N THR A 47 -9.50 4.44 3.59
CA THR A 47 -9.09 5.80 3.90
C THR A 47 -10.19 6.57 4.61
N GLY A 48 -9.77 7.61 5.32
CA GLY A 48 -10.63 8.63 5.89
C GLY A 48 -9.81 9.88 6.16
N ILE A 49 -10.47 11.02 6.29
CA ILE A 49 -9.83 12.29 6.67
C ILE A 49 -10.46 12.74 7.98
N HIS A 50 -9.61 13.10 8.96
CA HIS A 50 -10.05 13.82 10.14
C HIS A 50 -10.14 15.30 9.77
N THR A 51 -11.35 15.82 9.62
CA THR A 51 -11.55 17.19 9.19
C THR A 51 -11.81 18.14 10.36
N ARG A 52 -11.07 19.24 10.36
CA ARG A 52 -11.47 20.56 10.86
C ARG A 52 -11.25 21.63 9.77
N ALA A 53 -11.06 21.23 8.53
CA ALA A 53 -10.71 22.06 7.38
C ALA A 53 -11.54 21.70 6.14
N ALA A 54 -11.34 22.43 5.04
CA ALA A 54 -12.22 22.45 3.88
C ALA A 54 -12.19 21.21 2.96
N VAL A 55 -11.33 20.24 3.20
CA VAL A 55 -11.32 18.96 2.46
C VAL A 55 -11.95 17.91 3.35
N ASP A 56 -13.20 17.58 3.09
CA ASP A 56 -13.97 16.66 3.92
C ASP A 56 -13.86 15.21 3.45
N ALA A 57 -13.43 14.97 2.21
CA ALA A 57 -13.23 13.65 1.63
C ALA A 57 -12.29 13.70 0.43
N PHE A 58 -11.63 12.59 0.13
CA PHE A 58 -10.90 12.42 -1.13
C PHE A 58 -11.88 12.19 -2.29
N ASP A 59 -11.62 12.84 -3.42
CA ASP A 59 -12.34 12.65 -4.69
C ASP A 59 -11.34 12.28 -5.78
N ALA A 60 -11.12 10.97 -5.94
CA ALA A 60 -10.16 10.40 -6.88
C ALA A 60 -8.76 11.07 -6.80
N THR A 61 -8.31 11.33 -5.58
CA THR A 61 -7.09 12.11 -5.29
C THR A 61 -5.87 11.20 -5.31
N PRO A 62 -4.81 11.53 -6.09
CA PRO A 62 -3.54 10.81 -6.04
C PRO A 62 -2.91 10.93 -4.65
N VAL A 63 -2.49 9.80 -4.09
CA VAL A 63 -1.79 9.70 -2.82
C VAL A 63 -0.61 8.74 -2.94
N CYS A 64 0.37 8.88 -2.06
CA CYS A 64 1.43 7.89 -1.92
C CYS A 64 1.32 7.16 -0.58
N ILE A 65 1.71 5.87 -0.61
CA ILE A 65 1.74 5.00 0.55
C ILE A 65 3.19 4.58 0.79
N ALA A 66 3.81 5.12 1.81
CA ALA A 66 5.10 4.66 2.28
C ALA A 66 4.95 3.28 2.92
N CYS A 67 5.84 2.36 2.56
CA CYS A 67 5.81 0.96 2.99
C CYS A 67 7.16 0.51 3.51
N GLY A 68 7.13 -0.27 4.57
CA GLY A 68 8.29 -0.94 5.16
C GLY A 68 7.89 -2.23 5.86
N THR A 69 8.89 -2.97 6.35
CA THR A 69 8.71 -4.21 7.12
C THR A 69 8.95 -4.04 8.61
N SER A 70 9.20 -2.81 9.04
CA SER A 70 9.37 -2.43 10.45
C SER A 70 8.70 -1.08 10.70
N SER A 71 8.13 -0.91 11.89
CA SER A 71 7.47 0.34 12.29
C SER A 71 8.38 1.55 12.14
N GLY A 72 7.89 2.59 11.50
CA GLY A 72 8.59 3.86 11.27
C GLY A 72 9.74 3.79 10.26
N LEU A 73 10.03 2.63 9.67
CA LEU A 73 11.10 2.46 8.68
C LEU A 73 10.49 2.12 7.32
N TYR A 74 10.36 3.13 6.48
CA TYR A 74 9.80 3.00 5.15
C TYR A 74 10.91 2.93 4.11
N THR A 75 10.88 1.92 3.25
CA THR A 75 11.91 1.65 2.24
C THR A 75 11.42 1.81 0.81
N THR A 76 10.11 1.89 0.62
CA THR A 76 9.48 2.03 -0.70
C THR A 76 8.19 2.83 -0.61
N THR A 77 7.73 3.32 -1.74
CA THR A 77 6.44 4.00 -1.87
C THR A 77 5.60 3.34 -2.94
N TRP A 78 4.29 3.35 -2.73
CA TRP A 78 3.30 2.86 -3.68
C TRP A 78 2.37 4.00 -4.07
N ASP A 79 2.03 4.05 -5.34
CA ASP A 79 1.05 5.01 -5.84
C ASP A 79 -0.37 4.48 -5.63
N GLY A 80 -1.27 5.38 -5.29
CA GLY A 80 -2.67 5.08 -5.10
C GLY A 80 -3.58 6.24 -5.46
N ILE A 81 -4.84 5.91 -5.72
CA ILE A 81 -5.93 6.88 -5.87
C ILE A 81 -6.87 6.72 -4.69
N ALA A 82 -6.98 7.76 -3.89
CA ALA A 82 -7.85 7.79 -2.72
C ALA A 82 -9.24 8.33 -3.12
N THR A 83 -10.27 7.65 -2.64
CA THR A 83 -11.67 8.09 -2.66
C THR A 83 -12.15 8.32 -1.23
N ALA A 84 -13.43 8.56 -1.01
CA ALA A 84 -13.95 8.79 0.35
C ALA A 84 -13.69 7.63 1.32
N ASN A 85 -13.59 6.39 0.84
CA ASN A 85 -13.57 5.21 1.71
C ASN A 85 -12.42 4.23 1.43
N GLU A 86 -11.77 4.31 0.26
CA GLU A 86 -10.75 3.34 -0.14
C GLU A 86 -9.63 3.97 -0.95
N ILE A 87 -8.49 3.24 -1.00
CA ILE A 87 -7.35 3.58 -1.84
C ILE A 87 -7.10 2.44 -2.81
N THR A 88 -7.23 2.74 -4.10
CA THR A 88 -6.87 1.82 -5.18
C THR A 88 -5.39 1.94 -5.50
N LEU A 89 -4.62 0.88 -5.24
CA LEU A 89 -3.17 0.84 -5.51
C LEU A 89 -2.87 0.54 -6.97
N THR A 90 -1.88 1.22 -7.53
CA THR A 90 -1.43 1.05 -8.91
C THR A 90 0.10 0.91 -8.97
N PRO A 91 0.63 -0.26 -9.34
CA PRO A 91 -0.07 -1.53 -9.58
C PRO A 91 -0.65 -2.15 -8.31
N VAL A 92 -1.53 -3.13 -8.47
CA VAL A 92 -2.04 -3.93 -7.34
C VAL A 92 -0.87 -4.51 -6.55
N ARG A 93 -0.98 -4.47 -5.23
CA ARG A 93 0.01 -5.02 -4.29
C ARG A 93 -0.58 -6.22 -3.57
N TYR A 94 0.30 -7.14 -3.19
CA TYR A 94 -0.07 -8.39 -2.53
C TYR A 94 0.68 -8.52 -1.21
N TYR A 95 0.08 -9.25 -0.27
CA TYR A 95 0.78 -9.59 0.96
C TYR A 95 1.95 -10.52 0.67
N PRO A 96 3.09 -10.37 1.40
CA PRO A 96 4.19 -11.33 1.35
C PRO A 96 3.72 -12.73 1.73
N GLU A 97 4.08 -13.74 0.93
CA GLU A 97 3.71 -15.14 1.16
C GLU A 97 4.34 -15.71 2.43
N ASP A 98 5.48 -15.19 2.84
CA ASP A 98 6.19 -15.57 4.07
C ASP A 98 5.52 -15.05 5.35
N GLY A 99 4.41 -14.31 5.22
CA GLY A 99 3.67 -13.74 6.34
C GLY A 99 4.31 -12.50 6.96
N THR A 100 5.37 -11.95 6.35
CA THR A 100 6.00 -10.70 6.81
C THR A 100 4.97 -9.60 6.95
N SER A 101 4.98 -8.90 8.08
CA SER A 101 4.11 -7.75 8.32
C SER A 101 4.59 -6.53 7.53
N LEU A 102 3.64 -5.82 6.96
CA LEU A 102 3.86 -4.55 6.28
C LEU A 102 3.39 -3.40 7.18
N TYR A 103 4.19 -2.34 7.24
CA TYR A 103 3.88 -1.09 7.92
C TYR A 103 3.66 -0.03 6.86
N LEU A 104 2.48 0.59 6.87
CA LEU A 104 2.04 1.52 5.85
C LEU A 104 1.70 2.87 6.44
N ARG A 105 2.07 3.93 5.73
CA ARG A 105 1.73 5.32 6.06
C ARG A 105 1.41 6.09 4.79
N GLY A 106 0.19 6.62 4.69
CA GLY A 106 -0.24 7.41 3.54
C GLY A 106 0.14 8.88 3.68
N TYR A 107 0.48 9.53 2.57
CA TYR A 107 0.75 10.96 2.53
C TYR A 107 0.26 11.62 1.25
N TYR A 108 0.00 12.92 1.34
CA TYR A 108 -0.43 13.79 0.24
C TYR A 108 0.19 15.19 0.42
N PRO A 109 0.56 15.88 -0.69
CA PRO A 109 0.56 15.41 -2.08
C PRO A 109 1.66 14.39 -2.36
N PRO A 110 1.58 13.64 -3.50
CA PRO A 110 2.62 12.72 -3.92
C PRO A 110 3.92 13.45 -4.21
N VAL A 111 4.98 13.08 -3.48
CA VAL A 111 6.37 13.53 -3.72
C VAL A 111 7.31 12.35 -3.52
N PRO A 112 8.47 12.33 -4.16
CA PRO A 112 9.47 11.29 -3.93
C PRO A 112 9.93 11.27 -2.47
N MET A 113 10.02 10.08 -1.90
CA MET A 113 10.62 9.86 -0.58
C MET A 113 12.15 9.79 -0.71
N ALA A 114 12.84 10.55 0.11
CA ALA A 114 14.30 10.45 0.23
C ALA A 114 14.71 9.18 0.96
N ALA A 115 15.99 8.78 0.83
CA ALA A 115 16.50 7.53 1.41
C ALA A 115 16.44 7.48 2.95
N ASP A 116 16.39 8.64 3.59
CA ASP A 116 16.25 8.80 5.05
C ASP A 116 14.78 8.82 5.53
N GLY A 117 13.82 8.59 4.63
CA GLY A 117 12.40 8.59 4.94
C GLY A 117 11.79 9.99 5.09
N THR A 118 12.43 11.01 4.51
CA THR A 118 11.90 12.37 4.51
C THR A 118 11.21 12.72 3.18
N LEU A 119 10.26 13.65 3.25
CA LEU A 119 9.54 14.23 2.12
C LEU A 119 9.76 15.73 2.13
N THR A 120 10.08 16.32 0.97
CA THR A 120 10.27 17.77 0.85
C THR A 120 9.18 18.38 -0.03
N PHE A 121 8.53 19.41 0.47
CA PHE A 121 7.46 20.14 -0.21
C PHE A 121 7.85 21.61 -0.39
N THR A 122 7.45 22.16 -1.53
CA THR A 122 7.51 23.61 -1.76
C THR A 122 6.14 24.20 -1.41
N LEU A 123 6.13 25.29 -0.64
CA LEU A 123 4.91 25.96 -0.20
C LEU A 123 4.70 27.25 -1.02
N THR A 124 3.54 27.37 -1.65
CA THR A 124 3.09 28.56 -2.39
C THR A 124 1.86 29.21 -1.76
N GLY A 125 1.24 28.52 -0.79
CA GLY A 125 0.08 29.00 -0.05
C GLY A 125 -1.20 28.22 -0.29
N ASP A 126 -1.24 27.39 -1.34
CA ASP A 126 -2.41 26.60 -1.72
C ASP A 126 -2.28 25.11 -1.34
N GLU A 127 -1.12 24.72 -0.81
CA GLU A 127 -0.86 23.31 -0.49
C GLU A 127 -1.56 22.88 0.77
N ASP A 128 -2.07 21.65 0.72
CA ASP A 128 -2.55 20.92 1.88
C ASP A 128 -1.68 19.66 2.06
N LEU A 129 -0.99 19.59 3.18
CA LEU A 129 -0.18 18.42 3.51
C LEU A 129 -0.96 17.49 4.43
N LEU A 130 -1.18 16.27 3.96
CA LEU A 130 -1.89 15.25 4.71
C LEU A 130 -0.96 14.09 5.03
N LEU A 131 -1.08 13.55 6.24
CA LEU A 131 -0.35 12.38 6.70
C LEU A 131 -1.27 11.47 7.49
N SER A 132 -1.27 10.18 7.16
CA SER A 132 -2.02 9.21 7.93
C SER A 132 -1.28 8.74 9.19
N GLY A 133 -2.00 8.13 10.11
CA GLY A 133 -1.40 7.23 11.09
C GLY A 133 -0.72 6.04 10.40
N GLU A 134 0.27 5.43 11.06
CA GLU A 134 0.83 4.15 10.62
C GLU A 134 -0.17 3.02 10.89
N GLN A 135 -0.33 2.13 9.90
CA GLN A 135 -1.08 0.89 10.03
C GLN A 135 -0.18 -0.29 9.70
N ASN A 136 -0.46 -1.44 10.30
CA ASN A 136 0.24 -2.66 9.99
C ASN A 136 -0.72 -3.78 9.59
N GLY A 137 -0.25 -4.67 8.72
CA GLY A 137 -1.00 -5.81 8.26
C GLY A 137 -0.10 -6.89 7.68
N SER A 138 -0.61 -8.11 7.63
CA SER A 138 0.05 -9.26 7.05
C SER A 138 -0.96 -10.18 6.39
N LEU A 139 -0.49 -11.25 5.73
CA LEU A 139 -1.37 -12.26 5.14
C LEU A 139 -2.33 -12.88 6.19
N SER A 140 -1.85 -13.10 7.42
CA SER A 140 -2.64 -13.66 8.53
C SER A 140 -3.48 -12.62 9.30
N SER A 141 -3.18 -11.34 9.12
CA SER A 141 -3.90 -10.21 9.74
C SER A 141 -4.03 -9.08 8.72
N PRO A 142 -4.89 -9.23 7.71
CA PRO A 142 -4.99 -8.26 6.62
C PRO A 142 -5.55 -6.92 7.10
N PHE A 143 -5.28 -5.86 6.31
CA PHE A 143 -5.89 -4.56 6.51
C PHE A 143 -7.40 -4.66 6.34
N THR A 144 -8.14 -3.99 7.22
CA THR A 144 -9.59 -4.01 7.26
C THR A 144 -10.15 -2.59 7.23
N SER A 145 -11.45 -2.46 6.98
CA SER A 145 -12.14 -1.15 6.96
C SER A 145 -12.40 -0.57 8.35
N ASP A 146 -11.98 -1.24 9.40
CA ASP A 146 -12.04 -0.74 10.77
C ASP A 146 -10.83 0.14 11.13
N SER A 147 -10.77 0.61 12.36
CA SER A 147 -9.70 1.47 12.86
C SER A 147 -8.28 0.90 12.76
N LYS A 148 -8.15 -0.43 12.53
CA LYS A 148 -6.85 -1.11 12.41
C LYS A 148 -6.32 -1.21 10.98
N GLY A 149 -7.14 -0.88 9.97
CA GLY A 149 -6.76 -0.99 8.57
C GLY A 149 -7.01 0.27 7.77
N THR A 150 -7.68 1.24 8.37
CA THR A 150 -8.00 2.50 7.71
C THR A 150 -6.88 3.52 7.91
N LEU A 151 -6.35 4.05 6.81
CA LEU A 151 -5.40 5.16 6.82
C LEU A 151 -6.18 6.47 7.05
N ILE A 152 -6.21 6.93 8.29
CA ILE A 152 -6.85 8.19 8.65
C ILE A 152 -5.85 9.32 8.49
N TYR A 153 -6.13 10.22 7.54
CA TYR A 153 -5.27 11.35 7.22
C TYR A 153 -5.60 12.56 8.11
N ASN A 154 -4.56 13.24 8.54
CA ASN A 154 -4.64 14.49 9.30
C ASN A 154 -3.94 15.59 8.52
N HIS A 155 -4.51 16.80 8.56
CA HIS A 155 -3.87 18.01 8.03
C HIS A 155 -2.66 18.38 8.88
N LEU A 156 -1.53 18.64 8.23
CA LEU A 156 -0.30 19.04 8.89
C LEU A 156 -0.11 20.58 8.87
N LEU A 157 -0.79 21.27 7.96
CA LEU A 157 -0.73 22.73 7.84
C LEU A 157 -1.99 23.38 8.43
N THR A 158 -1.86 24.65 8.78
CA THR A 158 -2.97 25.48 9.28
C THR A 158 -3.51 26.31 8.13
N LYS A 159 -4.81 26.23 7.86
CA LYS A 159 -5.52 27.13 6.95
C LYS A 159 -5.76 28.47 7.63
N LEU A 160 -5.30 29.53 6.99
CA LEU A 160 -5.59 30.91 7.42
C LEU A 160 -6.70 31.49 6.55
N SER A 161 -7.60 32.25 7.18
CA SER A 161 -8.64 33.01 6.50
C SER A 161 -8.58 34.45 6.98
N PHE A 162 -8.74 35.39 6.07
CA PHE A 162 -8.68 36.83 6.36
C PHE A 162 -10.02 37.48 6.04
N ALA A 163 -10.51 38.28 6.96
CA ALA A 163 -11.64 39.18 6.73
C ALA A 163 -11.14 40.63 6.82
N ILE A 164 -11.33 41.37 5.76
CA ILE A 164 -10.93 42.79 5.69
C ILE A 164 -12.19 43.63 5.81
N HIS A 165 -12.25 44.45 6.83
CA HIS A 165 -13.36 45.42 7.06
C HIS A 165 -12.89 46.82 6.75
N LEU A 166 -13.69 47.57 6.02
CA LEU A 166 -13.51 49.00 5.81
C LEU A 166 -14.34 49.75 6.85
N GLU A 167 -13.71 50.64 7.57
CA GLU A 167 -14.38 51.54 8.50
C GLU A 167 -14.44 52.96 7.91
N GLY A 168 -15.61 53.62 7.94
CA GLY A 168 -15.83 54.98 7.49
C GLY A 168 -16.94 55.09 6.44
N ASP A 169 -17.68 56.20 6.47
CA ASP A 169 -18.91 56.41 5.68
C ASP A 169 -18.66 56.79 4.20
N ASP A 170 -17.42 57.10 3.81
CA ASP A 170 -17.12 57.76 2.53
C ASP A 170 -16.16 56.98 1.60
N ILE A 171 -16.15 55.64 1.61
CA ILE A 171 -15.21 54.90 0.78
C ILE A 171 -15.88 53.85 -0.16
N PRO A 172 -16.80 54.28 -1.05
CA PRO A 172 -17.50 53.30 -1.92
C PRO A 172 -16.63 52.71 -3.05
N SER A 173 -15.39 53.22 -3.22
CA SER A 173 -14.52 52.78 -4.33
C SER A 173 -13.19 52.13 -3.90
N LEU A 174 -12.98 51.90 -2.61
CA LEU A 174 -11.76 51.23 -2.13
C LEU A 174 -11.82 49.75 -2.41
N ARG A 175 -10.78 49.21 -3.01
CA ARG A 175 -10.63 47.79 -3.28
C ARG A 175 -9.28 47.33 -2.76
N VAL A 176 -9.24 46.20 -2.07
CA VAL A 176 -7.98 45.53 -1.74
C VAL A 176 -7.38 45.02 -3.04
N ARG A 177 -6.16 45.41 -3.35
CA ARG A 177 -5.49 45.04 -4.59
C ARG A 177 -4.65 43.80 -4.46
N SER A 178 -4.06 43.61 -3.31
CA SER A 178 -3.30 42.38 -2.97
C SER A 178 -3.11 42.28 -1.46
N LEU A 179 -3.02 41.09 -0.98
CA LEU A 179 -2.65 40.73 0.38
C LEU A 179 -1.51 39.72 0.30
N HIS A 180 -0.46 39.90 1.07
CA HIS A 180 0.67 38.97 1.12
C HIS A 180 1.03 38.68 2.57
N LEU A 181 1.28 37.40 2.85
CA LEU A 181 1.94 36.94 4.05
C LEU A 181 3.45 36.88 3.81
N ASN A 182 4.21 37.57 4.64
CA ASN A 182 5.67 37.56 4.57
C ASN A 182 6.25 36.73 5.70
N GLY A 183 7.46 36.19 5.49
CA GLY A 183 8.18 35.42 6.51
C GLY A 183 7.72 33.96 6.64
N LEU A 184 6.96 33.46 5.67
CA LEU A 184 6.63 32.02 5.60
C LEU A 184 7.79 31.27 4.96
N ALA A 185 8.08 30.09 5.51
CA ALA A 185 9.04 29.18 4.88
C ALA A 185 8.50 28.72 3.52
N GLY A 186 9.29 28.87 2.46
CA GLY A 186 8.94 28.41 1.11
C GLY A 186 9.15 26.92 0.90
N GLN A 187 9.72 26.25 1.90
CA GLN A 187 9.97 24.81 1.85
C GLN A 187 9.76 24.18 3.23
N VAL A 188 9.18 22.99 3.24
CA VAL A 188 9.01 22.19 4.45
C VAL A 188 9.45 20.75 4.20
N THR A 189 10.11 20.16 5.18
CA THR A 189 10.49 18.75 5.17
C THR A 189 9.69 18.01 6.23
N LEU A 190 9.04 16.92 5.82
CA LEU A 190 8.27 16.01 6.67
C LEU A 190 9.05 14.75 6.92
N ALA A 191 9.31 14.42 8.19
CA ALA A 191 9.87 13.14 8.58
C ALA A 191 8.74 12.10 8.69
N LEU A 192 8.70 11.11 7.80
CA LEU A 192 7.62 10.11 7.78
C LEU A 192 7.54 9.29 9.07
N GLN A 193 8.66 9.00 9.72
CA GLN A 193 8.69 8.23 10.95
C GLN A 193 7.89 8.90 12.08
N THR A 194 8.09 10.18 12.27
CA THR A 194 7.55 10.93 13.41
C THR A 194 6.34 11.80 13.06
N GLY A 195 6.17 12.15 11.77
CA GLY A 195 5.23 13.15 11.32
C GLY A 195 5.69 14.59 11.64
N ALA A 196 6.93 14.78 12.07
CA ALA A 196 7.46 16.09 12.38
C ALA A 196 7.76 16.89 11.11
N LEU A 197 7.41 18.17 11.15
CA LEU A 197 7.74 19.16 10.12
C LEU A 197 8.96 19.96 10.56
N SER A 198 9.89 20.17 9.62
CA SER A 198 10.97 21.14 9.73
C SER A 198 10.89 22.14 8.57
N TYR A 199 11.10 23.41 8.87
CA TYR A 199 10.91 24.48 7.92
C TYR A 199 12.27 25.01 7.45
N GLY A 200 12.38 25.26 6.15
CA GLY A 200 13.58 25.88 5.57
C GLY A 200 13.73 27.36 5.97
N ASP A 201 14.96 27.85 5.94
CA ASP A 201 15.28 29.24 6.30
C ASP A 201 14.82 30.25 5.24
N ALA A 202 14.64 29.84 3.99
CA ALA A 202 14.17 30.70 2.90
C ALA A 202 12.71 31.07 3.11
N THR A 203 12.46 32.39 3.19
CA THR A 203 11.10 32.89 3.29
C THR A 203 10.64 33.46 1.95
N VAL A 204 9.38 33.17 1.63
CA VAL A 204 8.72 33.66 0.42
C VAL A 204 7.48 34.47 0.78
N PRO A 205 7.14 35.53 0.01
CA PRO A 205 5.83 36.16 0.14
C PRO A 205 4.78 35.24 -0.50
N VAL A 206 3.76 34.88 0.28
CA VAL A 206 2.64 34.07 -0.20
C VAL A 206 1.50 35.00 -0.54
N PRO A 207 1.03 35.07 -1.81
CA PRO A 207 -0.17 35.82 -2.17
C PRO A 207 -1.41 35.12 -1.57
N ILE A 208 -2.39 35.93 -1.20
CA ILE A 208 -3.66 35.46 -0.61
C ILE A 208 -4.80 35.97 -1.47
#